data_dc6bd3f5bd3afa95620a6c601b726bc1
#
_entry.id   dc6bd3f5bd3afa95620a6c601b726bc1
#
_cell.length_a   1.000
_cell.length_b   1.000
_cell.length_c   1.000
_cell.angle_alpha   90.00
_cell.angle_beta   90.00
_cell.angle_gamma   90.00
#
_symmetry.space_group_name_H-M   'P 1'
#
loop_
_entity.id
_entity.type
_entity.pdbx_description
1 polymer ?
#
loop_
_entity_poly.entity_id
_entity_poly.type
_entity_poly.pdbx_seq_one_letter_code
_entity_poly.pdbx_strand_id
1 'polypeptide(L)'
;SDVYKRQLTCSSSINAYTRKNAGRLEYLTTGFGQGSTVTPYQLLKAYSVFGNDGKTVQPHIVDKVVNPETNKVVYQATPKYSKQIFSTNTISQVKDLMLGVIEDEQGTGKIYRLDNDVRMIGKTGTGQVVENGGYSTTLYMHSFVGIAPYDDPQVVMFLTFKSGDSYAQYMPNIVKQTMNEALQVVNRYNAKNTTAVDQSCTLDSYTNQSVNYVKSKLESKSLSVQIIGNGSSVIEQYPLAKSKVTSGDKVFIKTEGKDITLPNLIGWSKKEVQTYASLAGIQLTIDGTSGHVTCLLYTSPSPRDRQ
;
A
#
# COMPACT_ATOMS: atom_id res chain seq x y z
N SER A 1 -21.86 21.54 1.82
CA SER A 1 -22.40 20.40 1.04
C SER A 1 -21.67 20.12 -0.27
N ASP A 2 -20.83 21.02 -0.80
CA ASP A 2 -20.14 20.81 -2.09
C ASP A 2 -18.66 20.43 -1.98
N VAL A 3 -18.13 20.30 -0.77
CA VAL A 3 -16.70 19.98 -0.56
C VAL A 3 -16.34 18.62 -1.14
N TYR A 4 -17.20 17.61 -1.01
CA TYR A 4 -16.96 16.27 -1.56
C TYR A 4 -17.15 16.21 -3.09
N LYS A 5 -17.88 17.15 -3.71
CA LYS A 5 -18.02 17.20 -5.17
C LYS A 5 -16.77 17.71 -5.87
N ARG A 6 -15.89 18.42 -5.14
CA ARG A 6 -14.62 18.95 -5.64
C ARG A 6 -13.45 18.00 -5.41
N GLN A 7 -13.71 16.71 -5.26
CA GLN A 7 -12.66 15.74 -5.05
C GLN A 7 -11.64 15.81 -6.17
N LEU A 8 -10.43 16.21 -5.79
CA LEU A 8 -9.22 16.13 -6.61
C LEU A 8 -9.34 16.69 -8.05
N THR A 9 -9.98 17.83 -8.19
CA THR A 9 -9.69 18.68 -9.36
C THR A 9 -8.33 19.33 -9.14
N CYS A 10 -7.26 18.57 -9.35
CA CYS A 10 -5.95 19.17 -9.50
C CYS A 10 -5.94 19.99 -10.79
N SER A 11 -6.12 21.29 -10.63
CA SER A 11 -5.88 22.28 -11.68
C SER A 11 -4.39 22.57 -11.83
N SER A 12 -3.56 21.53 -11.98
CA SER A 12 -2.19 21.75 -12.41
C SER A 12 -2.18 21.91 -13.92
N SER A 13 -1.51 22.94 -14.40
CA SER A 13 -1.25 23.14 -15.81
C SER A 13 -0.56 21.90 -16.37
N ILE A 14 -1.26 21.10 -17.15
CA ILE A 14 -0.70 19.96 -17.85
C ILE A 14 0.02 20.52 -19.07
N ASN A 15 1.33 20.51 -19.08
CA ASN A 15 2.09 20.63 -20.29
C ASN A 15 2.20 19.23 -20.94
N ALA A 16 1.07 18.72 -21.42
CA ALA A 16 1.07 17.51 -22.22
C ALA A 16 1.13 17.90 -23.70
N TYR A 17 2.10 17.35 -24.41
CA TYR A 17 2.19 17.51 -25.84
C TYR A 17 1.13 16.65 -26.53
N THR A 18 0.42 17.25 -27.49
CA THR A 18 -0.53 16.57 -28.34
C THR A 18 -0.02 16.60 -29.79
N ARG A 19 -0.59 15.78 -30.67
CA ARG A 19 -0.27 15.81 -32.12
C ARG A 19 -0.36 17.21 -32.75
N LYS A 20 -1.14 18.12 -32.17
CA LYS A 20 -1.35 19.47 -32.71
C LYS A 20 -0.29 20.47 -32.25
N ASN A 21 0.33 20.27 -31.11
CA ASN A 21 1.24 21.22 -30.48
C ASN A 21 2.66 20.69 -30.19
N ALA A 22 2.93 19.42 -30.51
CA ALA A 22 4.26 18.84 -30.33
C ALA A 22 5.10 19.06 -31.62
N GLY A 23 6.28 19.59 -31.42
CA GLY A 23 7.33 19.56 -32.44
C GLY A 23 7.97 18.16 -32.55
N ARG A 24 8.92 18.03 -33.46
CA ARG A 24 9.60 16.75 -33.71
C ARG A 24 10.38 16.26 -32.49
N LEU A 25 11.00 17.17 -31.75
CA LEU A 25 11.79 16.86 -30.55
C LEU A 25 10.87 16.37 -29.43
N GLU A 26 9.79 17.09 -29.16
CA GLU A 26 8.82 16.74 -28.13
C GLU A 26 8.16 15.37 -28.39
N TYR A 27 7.96 15.03 -29.65
CA TYR A 27 7.47 13.72 -30.05
C TYR A 27 8.42 12.59 -29.67
N LEU A 28 9.71 12.81 -29.88
CA LEU A 28 10.76 11.85 -29.53
C LEU A 28 10.92 11.72 -28.02
N THR A 29 10.99 12.87 -27.31
CA THR A 29 11.21 12.88 -25.85
C THR A 29 10.03 12.33 -25.07
N THR A 30 8.81 12.57 -25.53
CA THR A 30 7.60 12.00 -24.90
C THR A 30 7.58 10.46 -24.97
N GLY A 31 8.18 9.88 -26.01
CA GLY A 31 8.26 8.41 -26.17
C GLY A 31 9.01 7.71 -25.02
N PHE A 32 9.92 8.39 -24.33
CA PHE A 32 10.59 7.88 -23.13
C PHE A 32 10.24 8.67 -21.85
N GLY A 33 9.17 9.47 -21.87
CA GLY A 33 8.58 10.11 -20.69
C GLY A 33 9.18 11.45 -20.29
N GLN A 34 9.93 12.13 -21.16
CA GLN A 34 10.43 13.49 -20.92
C GLN A 34 9.62 14.55 -21.68
N GLY A 35 9.73 15.79 -21.22
CA GLY A 35 9.07 16.94 -21.85
C GLY A 35 7.60 17.17 -21.45
N SER A 36 6.96 16.23 -20.77
CA SER A 36 5.59 16.37 -20.27
C SER A 36 5.56 16.42 -18.74
N THR A 37 4.71 17.28 -18.19
CA THR A 37 4.48 17.36 -16.74
C THR A 37 3.09 16.81 -16.43
N VAL A 38 3.06 15.84 -15.53
CA VAL A 38 1.82 15.19 -15.07
C VAL A 38 1.82 15.08 -13.55
N THR A 39 0.64 15.07 -12.96
CA THR A 39 0.52 14.85 -11.51
C THR A 39 0.55 13.36 -11.19
N PRO A 40 0.96 12.95 -9.97
CA PRO A 40 0.85 11.57 -9.52
C PRO A 40 -0.55 10.98 -9.69
N TYR A 41 -1.57 11.77 -9.43
CA TYR A 41 -2.97 11.39 -9.61
C TYR A 41 -3.31 11.02 -11.08
N GLN A 42 -2.80 11.81 -12.02
CA GLN A 42 -3.00 11.54 -13.46
C GLN A 42 -2.28 10.26 -13.88
N LEU A 43 -1.08 10.00 -13.33
CA LEU A 43 -0.37 8.75 -13.55
C LEU A 43 -1.15 7.55 -12.99
N LEU A 44 -1.60 7.61 -11.75
CA LEU A 44 -2.41 6.55 -11.16
C LEU A 44 -3.67 6.27 -11.98
N LYS A 45 -4.36 7.34 -12.45
CA LYS A 45 -5.49 7.18 -13.36
C LYS A 45 -5.09 6.53 -14.68
N ALA A 46 -3.97 6.92 -15.28
CA ALA A 46 -3.51 6.33 -16.54
C ALA A 46 -3.15 4.85 -16.37
N TYR A 47 -2.40 4.51 -15.32
CA TYR A 47 -2.02 3.12 -15.04
C TYR A 47 -3.17 2.22 -14.61
N SER A 48 -4.31 2.78 -14.21
CA SER A 48 -5.50 1.99 -13.89
C SER A 48 -6.03 1.16 -15.07
N VAL A 49 -5.60 1.44 -16.31
CA VAL A 49 -5.94 0.65 -17.50
C VAL A 49 -5.52 -0.82 -17.39
N PHE A 50 -4.44 -1.10 -16.64
CA PHE A 50 -3.91 -2.45 -16.48
C PHE A 50 -4.76 -3.34 -15.57
N GLY A 51 -5.59 -2.75 -14.70
CA GLY A 51 -6.55 -3.46 -13.87
C GLY A 51 -7.99 -3.34 -14.33
N ASN A 52 -8.24 -2.68 -15.48
CA ASN A 52 -9.59 -2.41 -15.96
C ASN A 52 -9.72 -2.64 -17.48
N ASP A 53 -9.07 -3.67 -17.99
CA ASP A 53 -9.16 -4.14 -19.38
C ASP A 53 -8.97 -3.04 -20.44
N GLY A 54 -8.07 -2.11 -20.18
CA GLY A 54 -7.75 -1.00 -21.08
C GLY A 54 -8.65 0.23 -20.93
N LYS A 55 -9.44 0.31 -19.88
CA LYS A 55 -10.20 1.51 -19.49
C LYS A 55 -9.57 2.17 -18.28
N THR A 56 -9.55 3.50 -18.22
CA THR A 56 -9.19 4.19 -16.98
C THR A 56 -10.37 4.26 -16.04
N VAL A 57 -10.09 4.24 -14.75
CA VAL A 57 -11.07 4.55 -13.71
C VAL A 57 -10.78 5.94 -13.13
N GLN A 58 -11.83 6.69 -12.81
CA GLN A 58 -11.69 7.98 -12.13
C GLN A 58 -11.45 7.72 -10.64
N PRO A 59 -10.26 8.00 -10.11
CA PRO A 59 -10.00 7.82 -8.68
C PRO A 59 -10.87 8.78 -7.84
N HIS A 60 -11.22 8.36 -6.63
CA HIS A 60 -11.92 9.17 -5.63
C HIS A 60 -11.41 8.82 -4.24
N ILE A 61 -11.49 9.76 -3.31
CA ILE A 61 -11.05 9.59 -1.91
C ILE A 61 -12.25 9.30 -1.01
N VAL A 62 -13.40 9.95 -1.29
CA VAL A 62 -14.61 9.75 -0.48
C VAL A 62 -15.43 8.63 -1.09
N ASP A 63 -15.54 7.53 -0.38
CA ASP A 63 -16.39 6.40 -0.77
C ASP A 63 -17.86 6.71 -0.47
N LYS A 64 -18.16 7.12 0.75
CA LYS A 64 -19.52 7.46 1.16
C LYS A 64 -19.56 8.60 2.18
N VAL A 65 -20.67 9.30 2.23
CA VAL A 65 -21.01 10.29 3.28
C VAL A 65 -22.27 9.82 3.97
N VAL A 66 -22.21 9.73 5.30
CA VAL A 66 -23.34 9.28 6.14
C VAL A 66 -23.78 10.45 7.02
N ASN A 67 -25.07 10.69 7.13
CA ASN A 67 -25.61 11.62 8.10
C ASN A 67 -25.48 11.01 9.50
N PRO A 68 -24.78 11.63 10.46
CA PRO A 68 -24.51 11.05 11.76
C PRO A 68 -25.77 10.93 12.65
N GLU A 69 -26.80 11.77 12.43
CA GLU A 69 -28.01 11.78 13.23
C GLU A 69 -29.01 10.69 12.78
N THR A 70 -29.10 10.49 11.46
CA THR A 70 -30.08 9.56 10.87
C THR A 70 -29.48 8.25 10.41
N ASN A 71 -28.15 8.13 10.44
CA ASN A 71 -27.37 7.02 9.89
C ASN A 71 -27.68 6.70 8.40
N LYS A 72 -28.24 7.67 7.68
CA LYS A 72 -28.54 7.53 6.24
C LYS A 72 -27.33 7.89 5.40
N VAL A 73 -27.06 7.09 4.38
CA VAL A 73 -26.07 7.40 3.35
C VAL A 73 -26.62 8.54 2.49
N VAL A 74 -25.96 9.68 2.50
CA VAL A 74 -26.33 10.87 1.70
C VAL A 74 -25.53 10.96 0.39
N TYR A 75 -24.42 10.26 0.31
CA TYR A 75 -23.61 10.12 -0.89
C TYR A 75 -22.91 8.76 -0.88
N GLN A 76 -22.88 8.10 -2.03
CA GLN A 76 -22.10 6.91 -2.31
C GLN A 76 -21.35 7.11 -3.61
N ALA A 77 -20.03 6.90 -3.59
CA ALA A 77 -19.24 6.90 -4.81
C ALA A 77 -19.58 5.69 -5.68
N THR A 78 -19.59 5.91 -6.98
CA THR A 78 -19.69 4.84 -7.97
C THR A 78 -18.49 4.90 -8.90
N PRO A 79 -17.84 3.78 -9.22
CA PRO A 79 -16.72 3.77 -10.16
C PRO A 79 -17.13 4.35 -11.52
N LYS A 80 -16.32 5.28 -12.03
CA LYS A 80 -16.53 5.88 -13.36
C LYS A 80 -15.39 5.48 -14.28
N TYR A 81 -15.72 4.73 -15.32
CA TYR A 81 -14.76 4.23 -16.30
C TYR A 81 -14.77 5.09 -17.57
N SER A 82 -13.63 5.18 -18.22
CA SER A 82 -13.52 5.76 -19.57
C SER A 82 -14.12 4.82 -20.63
N LYS A 83 -14.22 5.32 -21.86
CA LYS A 83 -14.32 4.43 -23.04
C LYS A 83 -13.05 3.57 -23.12
N GLN A 84 -13.11 2.47 -23.87
CA GLN A 84 -11.96 1.65 -24.19
C GLN A 84 -10.84 2.51 -24.81
N ILE A 85 -9.68 2.54 -24.16
CA ILE A 85 -8.50 3.30 -24.63
C ILE A 85 -7.54 2.35 -25.34
N PHE A 86 -7.31 1.17 -24.75
CA PHE A 86 -6.46 0.13 -25.31
C PHE A 86 -7.22 -1.18 -25.41
N SER A 87 -6.89 -2.00 -26.42
CA SER A 87 -7.43 -3.35 -26.51
C SER A 87 -6.91 -4.22 -25.33
N THR A 88 -7.69 -5.22 -24.94
CA THR A 88 -7.28 -6.20 -23.92
C THR A 88 -6.00 -6.93 -24.33
N ASN A 89 -5.82 -7.24 -25.62
CA ASN A 89 -4.60 -7.84 -26.12
C ASN A 89 -3.38 -6.92 -25.95
N THR A 90 -3.52 -5.62 -26.24
CA THR A 90 -2.44 -4.65 -26.01
C THR A 90 -2.09 -4.57 -24.52
N ILE A 91 -3.10 -4.54 -23.66
CA ILE A 91 -2.89 -4.53 -22.18
C ILE A 91 -2.15 -5.79 -21.74
N SER A 92 -2.54 -6.97 -22.20
CA SER A 92 -1.86 -8.22 -21.85
C SER A 92 -0.39 -8.17 -22.25
N GLN A 93 -0.09 -7.83 -23.50
CA GLN A 93 1.29 -7.76 -23.98
C GLN A 93 2.16 -6.77 -23.20
N VAL A 94 1.61 -5.60 -22.86
CA VAL A 94 2.36 -4.61 -22.06
C VAL A 94 2.52 -5.06 -20.63
N LYS A 95 1.53 -5.74 -20.04
CA LYS A 95 1.65 -6.35 -18.70
C LYS A 95 2.80 -7.37 -18.66
N ASP A 96 2.93 -8.21 -19.68
CA ASP A 96 4.01 -9.19 -19.76
C ASP A 96 5.38 -8.53 -19.85
N LEU A 97 5.52 -7.46 -20.63
CA LEU A 97 6.74 -6.65 -20.66
C LEU A 97 7.04 -5.99 -19.30
N MET A 98 6.03 -5.47 -18.64
CA MET A 98 6.18 -4.86 -17.31
C MET A 98 6.49 -5.90 -16.22
N LEU A 99 6.06 -7.16 -16.41
CA LEU A 99 6.43 -8.26 -15.53
C LEU A 99 7.94 -8.53 -15.65
N GLY A 100 8.48 -8.58 -16.86
CA GLY A 100 9.91 -8.73 -17.10
C GLY A 100 10.77 -7.65 -16.44
N VAL A 101 10.27 -6.42 -16.31
CA VAL A 101 10.97 -5.35 -15.57
C VAL A 101 11.26 -5.76 -14.12
N ILE A 102 10.37 -6.54 -13.50
CA ILE A 102 10.48 -6.97 -12.09
C ILE A 102 11.08 -8.38 -11.96
N GLU A 103 10.69 -9.30 -12.83
CA GLU A 103 10.99 -10.72 -12.65
C GLU A 103 12.27 -11.17 -13.37
N ASP A 104 12.66 -10.52 -14.48
CA ASP A 104 13.84 -10.89 -15.22
C ASP A 104 15.13 -10.55 -14.46
N GLU A 105 16.17 -11.38 -14.64
CA GLU A 105 17.48 -11.19 -14.00
C GLU A 105 18.12 -9.84 -14.37
N GLN A 106 17.88 -9.34 -15.58
CA GLN A 106 18.36 -8.04 -16.07
C GLN A 106 17.31 -6.94 -15.92
N GLY A 107 16.18 -7.22 -15.28
CA GLY A 107 15.09 -6.26 -15.08
C GLY A 107 15.52 -5.08 -14.20
N THR A 108 15.31 -3.86 -14.66
CA THR A 108 15.67 -2.62 -13.94
C THR A 108 14.89 -2.44 -12.64
N GLY A 109 13.77 -3.13 -12.49
CA GLY A 109 12.91 -3.10 -11.31
C GLY A 109 13.03 -4.34 -10.42
N LYS A 110 13.99 -5.25 -10.66
CA LYS A 110 14.19 -6.47 -9.88
C LYS A 110 14.31 -6.21 -8.37
N ILE A 111 14.92 -5.10 -7.99
CA ILE A 111 15.05 -4.69 -6.58
C ILE A 111 13.72 -4.45 -5.87
N TYR A 112 12.63 -4.24 -6.62
CA TYR A 112 11.27 -4.00 -6.10
C TYR A 112 10.44 -5.29 -6.01
N ARG A 113 10.95 -6.44 -6.46
CA ARG A 113 10.26 -7.72 -6.37
C ARG A 113 9.78 -7.96 -4.95
N LEU A 114 8.52 -8.36 -4.80
CA LEU A 114 7.95 -8.67 -3.49
C LEU A 114 8.57 -9.96 -2.93
N ASP A 115 8.71 -10.03 -1.61
CA ASP A 115 9.36 -11.16 -0.93
C ASP A 115 8.37 -12.32 -0.65
N ASN A 116 7.18 -12.24 -1.23
CA ASN A 116 6.13 -13.26 -1.17
C ASN A 116 5.82 -13.77 -2.59
N ASP A 117 4.93 -14.75 -2.71
CA ASP A 117 4.54 -15.35 -4.00
C ASP A 117 3.66 -14.44 -4.87
N VAL A 118 3.44 -13.19 -4.46
CA VAL A 118 2.64 -12.22 -5.24
C VAL A 118 3.51 -11.60 -6.32
N ARG A 119 3.20 -11.88 -7.57
CA ARG A 119 3.85 -11.23 -8.71
C ARG A 119 3.34 -9.81 -8.90
N MET A 120 4.25 -8.91 -9.15
CA MET A 120 3.98 -7.49 -9.39
C MET A 120 4.51 -7.08 -10.77
N ILE A 121 3.77 -6.29 -11.50
CA ILE A 121 4.28 -5.61 -12.68
C ILE A 121 4.72 -4.19 -12.31
N GLY A 122 5.71 -3.67 -13.01
CA GLY A 122 6.22 -2.35 -12.69
C GLY A 122 6.99 -1.67 -13.82
N LYS A 123 7.27 -0.39 -13.60
CA LYS A 123 8.13 0.41 -14.46
C LYS A 123 8.93 1.40 -13.63
N THR A 124 10.22 1.38 -13.82
CA THR A 124 11.16 2.36 -13.25
C THR A 124 11.26 3.59 -14.15
N GLY A 125 11.53 4.73 -13.57
CA GLY A 125 11.83 5.97 -14.30
C GLY A 125 12.95 6.74 -13.60
N THR A 126 13.86 7.29 -14.40
CA THR A 126 14.91 8.19 -13.93
C THR A 126 14.98 9.36 -14.90
N GLY A 127 14.55 10.53 -14.44
CA GLY A 127 14.57 11.77 -15.22
C GLY A 127 15.45 12.82 -14.57
N GLN A 128 16.21 13.57 -15.36
CA GLN A 128 16.95 14.71 -14.84
C GLN A 128 15.98 15.80 -14.37
N VAL A 129 16.32 16.43 -13.24
CA VAL A 129 15.55 17.57 -12.73
C VAL A 129 15.94 18.82 -13.52
N VAL A 130 14.94 19.64 -13.88
CA VAL A 130 15.18 20.93 -14.49
C VAL A 130 15.43 21.97 -13.39
N GLU A 131 16.60 22.62 -13.43
CA GLU A 131 17.00 23.69 -12.52
C GLU A 131 17.68 24.81 -13.32
N ASN A 132 17.37 26.05 -12.98
CA ASN A 132 17.99 27.25 -13.59
C ASN A 132 17.94 27.27 -15.14
N GLY A 133 16.88 26.74 -15.73
CA GLY A 133 16.70 26.72 -17.17
C GLY A 133 17.42 25.59 -17.92
N GLY A 134 18.05 24.65 -17.21
CA GLY A 134 18.74 23.48 -17.77
C GLY A 134 18.48 22.20 -16.99
N TYR A 135 18.98 21.07 -17.49
CA TYR A 135 18.94 19.81 -16.78
C TYR A 135 20.06 19.74 -15.74
N SER A 136 19.70 19.38 -14.50
CA SER A 136 20.67 19.14 -13.43
C SER A 136 21.58 17.96 -13.78
N THR A 137 22.87 18.08 -13.49
CA THR A 137 23.86 17.01 -13.66
C THR A 137 23.98 16.11 -12.43
N THR A 138 23.39 16.53 -11.31
CA THR A 138 23.53 15.86 -9.99
C THR A 138 22.22 15.43 -9.37
N LEU A 139 21.09 15.97 -9.84
CA LEU A 139 19.77 15.69 -9.27
C LEU A 139 18.87 15.00 -10.28
N TYR A 140 18.28 13.91 -9.83
CA TYR A 140 17.37 13.09 -10.61
C TYR A 140 16.03 12.93 -9.91
N MET A 141 14.97 12.82 -10.70
CA MET A 141 13.66 12.36 -10.25
C MET A 141 13.59 10.87 -10.52
N HIS A 142 13.69 10.09 -9.46
CA HIS A 142 13.49 8.64 -9.52
C HIS A 142 12.02 8.33 -9.30
N SER A 143 11.49 7.45 -10.09
CA SER A 143 10.08 7.06 -9.97
C SER A 143 9.89 5.57 -10.19
N PHE A 144 8.86 5.04 -9.56
CA PHE A 144 8.43 3.67 -9.73
C PHE A 144 6.90 3.60 -9.73
N VAL A 145 6.36 2.87 -10.68
CA VAL A 145 4.98 2.42 -10.68
C VAL A 145 4.99 0.92 -10.45
N GLY A 146 4.19 0.46 -9.49
CA GLY A 146 3.95 -0.95 -9.22
C GLY A 146 2.46 -1.26 -9.26
N ILE A 147 2.10 -2.41 -9.81
CA ILE A 147 0.72 -2.89 -9.88
C ILE A 147 0.71 -4.36 -9.47
N ALA A 148 -0.10 -4.69 -8.47
CA ALA A 148 -0.17 -6.04 -7.94
C ALA A 148 -1.61 -6.42 -7.52
N PRO A 149 -1.92 -7.73 -7.52
CA PRO A 149 -1.20 -8.84 -8.15
C PRO A 149 -1.20 -8.76 -9.68
N TYR A 150 -0.25 -9.45 -10.34
CA TYR A 150 -0.21 -9.50 -11.80
C TYR A 150 -1.48 -10.12 -12.40
N ASP A 151 -1.93 -11.23 -11.83
CA ASP A 151 -3.05 -12.00 -12.38
C ASP A 151 -4.39 -11.26 -12.20
N ASP A 152 -4.60 -10.61 -11.06
CA ASP A 152 -5.81 -9.83 -10.73
C ASP A 152 -5.41 -8.49 -10.06
N PRO A 153 -5.11 -7.44 -10.84
CA PRO A 153 -4.62 -6.18 -10.32
C PRO A 153 -5.60 -5.49 -9.36
N GLN A 154 -5.21 -5.35 -8.11
CA GLN A 154 -6.00 -4.73 -7.05
C GLN A 154 -5.44 -3.40 -6.58
N VAL A 155 -4.13 -3.21 -6.70
CA VAL A 155 -3.42 -2.03 -6.21
C VAL A 155 -2.53 -1.46 -7.30
N VAL A 156 -2.63 -0.16 -7.53
CA VAL A 156 -1.68 0.63 -8.32
C VAL A 156 -0.98 1.58 -7.37
N MET A 157 0.34 1.53 -7.34
CA MET A 157 1.17 2.41 -6.54
C MET A 157 2.10 3.24 -7.43
N PHE A 158 2.27 4.51 -7.09
CA PHE A 158 3.27 5.37 -7.68
C PHE A 158 4.12 6.00 -6.57
N LEU A 159 5.43 5.82 -6.66
CA LEU A 159 6.40 6.46 -5.78
C LEU A 159 7.35 7.31 -6.62
N THR A 160 7.64 8.51 -6.16
CA THR A 160 8.66 9.38 -6.76
C THR A 160 9.52 10.01 -5.69
N PHE A 161 10.79 10.19 -6.01
CA PHE A 161 11.79 10.68 -5.09
C PHE A 161 12.83 11.54 -5.84
N LYS A 162 13.06 12.76 -5.35
CA LYS A 162 14.09 13.65 -5.88
C LYS A 162 15.37 13.47 -5.08
N SER A 163 16.43 13.00 -5.70
CA SER A 163 17.71 12.75 -5.02
C SER A 163 18.90 12.75 -6.00
N GLY A 164 20.10 12.87 -5.45
CA GLY A 164 21.33 12.41 -6.07
C GLY A 164 21.41 10.87 -6.09
N ASP A 165 22.60 10.30 -5.90
CA ASP A 165 22.90 8.91 -6.26
C ASP A 165 22.41 7.78 -5.35
N SER A 166 21.87 8.05 -4.15
CA SER A 166 21.67 6.99 -3.13
C SER A 166 20.22 6.52 -2.92
N TYR A 167 19.30 6.79 -3.84
CA TYR A 167 17.88 6.41 -3.70
C TYR A 167 17.63 4.89 -3.67
N ALA A 168 18.50 4.12 -4.31
CA ALA A 168 18.35 2.67 -4.44
C ALA A 168 18.30 1.93 -3.09
N GLN A 169 18.83 2.55 -2.04
CA GLN A 169 18.85 1.99 -0.69
C GLN A 169 17.47 1.98 -0.01
N TYR A 170 16.63 2.98 -0.24
CA TYR A 170 15.41 3.20 0.54
C TYR A 170 14.13 2.89 -0.23
N MET A 171 14.08 3.19 -1.52
CA MET A 171 12.87 3.00 -2.33
C MET A 171 12.35 1.56 -2.34
N PRO A 172 13.18 0.51 -2.50
CA PRO A 172 12.68 -0.85 -2.56
C PRO A 172 11.93 -1.27 -1.31
N ASN A 173 12.45 -0.94 -0.12
CA ASN A 173 11.81 -1.29 1.13
C ASN A 173 10.46 -0.58 1.30
N ILE A 174 10.41 0.73 0.96
CA ILE A 174 9.17 1.51 0.99
C ILE A 174 8.13 0.90 0.04
N VAL A 175 8.54 0.58 -1.20
CA VAL A 175 7.65 -0.04 -2.19
C VAL A 175 7.11 -1.37 -1.70
N LYS A 176 7.98 -2.29 -1.26
CA LYS A 176 7.61 -3.62 -0.79
C LYS A 176 6.67 -3.55 0.41
N GLN A 177 7.02 -2.75 1.42
CA GLN A 177 6.20 -2.60 2.61
C GLN A 177 4.83 -2.00 2.26
N THR A 178 4.80 -0.88 1.54
CA THR A 178 3.54 -0.20 1.19
C THR A 178 2.64 -1.07 0.32
N MET A 179 3.20 -1.78 -0.67
CA MET A 179 2.42 -2.67 -1.53
C MET A 179 1.82 -3.83 -0.73
N ASN A 180 2.61 -4.47 0.14
CA ASN A 180 2.13 -5.56 0.98
C ASN A 180 1.02 -5.11 1.94
N GLU A 181 1.19 -3.93 2.58
CA GLU A 181 0.16 -3.36 3.46
C GLU A 181 -1.12 -3.01 2.68
N ALA A 182 -0.99 -2.42 1.48
CA ALA A 182 -2.12 -2.08 0.63
C ALA A 182 -2.91 -3.33 0.20
N LEU A 183 -2.22 -4.38 -0.23
CA LEU A 183 -2.84 -5.66 -0.58
C LEU A 183 -3.59 -6.30 0.59
N GLN A 184 -3.04 -6.22 1.80
CA GLN A 184 -3.74 -6.69 3.00
C GLN A 184 -5.01 -5.89 3.28
N VAL A 185 -4.99 -4.57 3.07
CA VAL A 185 -6.17 -3.71 3.25
C VAL A 185 -7.25 -4.05 2.22
N VAL A 186 -6.87 -4.21 0.95
CA VAL A 186 -7.80 -4.56 -0.13
C VAL A 186 -8.41 -5.94 0.11
N ASN A 187 -7.62 -6.92 0.48
CA ASN A 187 -8.10 -8.26 0.78
C ASN A 187 -9.12 -8.25 1.93
N ARG A 188 -8.88 -7.46 2.97
CA ARG A 188 -9.85 -7.27 4.07
C ARG A 188 -11.13 -6.58 3.60
N TYR A 189 -11.02 -5.58 2.75
CA TYR A 189 -12.18 -4.88 2.20
C TYR A 189 -13.02 -5.81 1.32
N ASN A 190 -12.38 -6.55 0.43
CA ASN A 190 -13.05 -7.50 -0.45
C ASN A 190 -13.72 -8.63 0.34
N ALA A 191 -13.04 -9.17 1.35
CA ALA A 191 -13.62 -10.19 2.23
C ALA A 191 -14.87 -9.71 2.99
N LYS A 192 -14.95 -8.43 3.32
CA LYS A 192 -16.15 -7.84 3.97
C LYS A 192 -17.30 -7.58 3.00
N ASN A 193 -17.00 -7.36 1.72
CA ASN A 193 -18.00 -6.97 0.72
C ASN A 193 -18.46 -8.12 -0.18
N THR A 194 -17.73 -9.23 -0.20
CA THR A 194 -18.19 -10.46 -0.87
C THR A 194 -19.24 -11.13 -0.02
N THR A 195 -20.49 -11.08 -0.45
CA THR A 195 -21.56 -11.92 0.10
C THR A 195 -21.18 -13.38 -0.10
N ALA A 196 -20.81 -14.02 1.02
CA ALA A 196 -20.87 -15.47 1.25
C ALA A 196 -20.01 -16.41 0.39
N VAL A 197 -18.69 -16.23 0.43
CA VAL A 197 -17.85 -17.39 0.73
C VAL A 197 -17.26 -17.11 2.11
N ASP A 198 -17.64 -17.90 3.10
CA ASP A 198 -17.18 -17.79 4.49
C ASP A 198 -15.66 -18.09 4.50
N GLN A 199 -14.84 -17.06 4.21
CA GLN A 199 -13.37 -17.13 4.31
C GLN A 199 -12.92 -17.02 5.77
N SER A 200 -13.83 -17.19 6.71
CA SER A 200 -13.49 -17.30 8.11
C SER A 200 -12.78 -18.64 8.35
N CYS A 201 -11.67 -18.59 9.03
CA CYS A 201 -11.03 -19.78 9.56
C CYS A 201 -11.09 -19.78 11.07
N THR A 202 -11.10 -20.97 11.64
CA THR A 202 -10.98 -21.13 13.09
C THR A 202 -9.51 -21.20 13.46
N LEU A 203 -9.10 -20.43 14.46
CA LEU A 203 -7.73 -20.47 14.97
C LEU A 203 -7.51 -21.76 15.78
N ASP A 204 -6.40 -22.42 15.50
CA ASP A 204 -5.89 -23.51 16.32
C ASP A 204 -5.27 -22.97 17.62
N SER A 205 -4.94 -23.85 18.55
CA SER A 205 -4.04 -23.50 19.67
C SER A 205 -2.60 -23.52 19.18
N TYR A 206 -1.90 -22.43 19.35
CA TYR A 206 -0.50 -22.28 18.96
C TYR A 206 0.47 -22.27 20.15
N THR A 207 -0.03 -22.36 21.38
CA THR A 207 0.79 -22.42 22.60
C THR A 207 1.78 -23.57 22.52
N ASN A 208 3.03 -23.32 22.93
CA ASN A 208 4.17 -24.24 22.89
C ASN A 208 4.64 -24.63 21.49
N GLN A 209 4.18 -23.95 20.43
CA GLN A 209 4.65 -24.18 19.07
C GLN A 209 5.74 -23.18 18.68
N SER A 210 6.56 -23.55 17.70
CA SER A 210 7.60 -22.66 17.17
C SER A 210 6.99 -21.41 16.54
N VAL A 211 7.53 -20.23 16.86
CA VAL A 211 7.08 -18.94 16.34
C VAL A 211 7.13 -18.90 14.83
N ASN A 212 8.21 -19.40 14.20
CA ASN A 212 8.38 -19.41 12.75
C ASN A 212 7.31 -20.28 12.07
N TYR A 213 7.02 -21.45 12.63
CA TYR A 213 5.97 -22.33 12.11
C TYR A 213 4.59 -21.66 12.21
N VAL A 214 4.27 -21.08 13.37
CA VAL A 214 2.99 -20.41 13.60
C VAL A 214 2.83 -19.21 12.67
N LYS A 215 3.88 -18.40 12.54
CA LYS A 215 3.90 -17.25 11.62
C LYS A 215 3.58 -17.68 10.20
N SER A 216 4.34 -18.63 9.63
CA SER A 216 4.11 -19.12 8.27
C SER A 216 2.72 -19.72 8.08
N LYS A 217 2.21 -20.46 9.07
CA LYS A 217 0.87 -21.05 9.03
C LYS A 217 -0.24 -20.00 9.06
N LEU A 218 -0.11 -18.95 9.83
CA LEU A 218 -1.09 -17.86 9.90
C LEU A 218 -1.04 -16.98 8.65
N GLU A 219 0.15 -16.67 8.16
CA GLU A 219 0.36 -15.90 6.92
C GLU A 219 -0.20 -16.67 5.71
N SER A 220 -0.05 -18.00 5.65
CA SER A 220 -0.67 -18.81 4.59
C SER A 220 -2.21 -18.76 4.59
N LYS A 221 -2.82 -18.40 5.72
CA LYS A 221 -4.26 -18.13 5.85
C LYS A 221 -4.61 -16.65 5.61
N SER A 222 -3.67 -15.87 5.07
CA SER A 222 -3.81 -14.42 4.85
C SER A 222 -4.13 -13.62 6.12
N LEU A 223 -3.61 -14.06 7.27
CA LEU A 223 -3.75 -13.36 8.55
C LEU A 223 -2.52 -12.49 8.81
N SER A 224 -2.72 -11.33 9.45
CA SER A 224 -1.64 -10.43 9.83
C SER A 224 -1.07 -10.84 11.19
N VAL A 225 0.19 -11.29 11.23
CA VAL A 225 0.81 -11.79 12.46
C VAL A 225 1.65 -10.70 13.13
N GLN A 226 1.40 -10.46 14.42
CA GLN A 226 2.20 -9.57 15.25
C GLN A 226 2.84 -10.38 16.38
N ILE A 227 4.19 -10.43 16.35
CA ILE A 227 4.96 -11.14 17.37
C ILE A 227 5.31 -10.18 18.50
N ILE A 228 5.12 -10.61 19.74
CA ILE A 228 5.41 -9.88 20.97
C ILE A 228 6.48 -10.65 21.73
N GLY A 229 7.66 -10.06 21.87
CA GLY A 229 8.85 -10.69 22.45
C GLY A 229 9.77 -11.29 21.40
N ASN A 230 10.90 -11.82 21.84
CA ASN A 230 11.98 -12.35 21.01
C ASN A 230 12.26 -13.84 21.23
N GLY A 231 11.32 -14.54 21.86
CA GLY A 231 11.44 -15.99 22.12
C GLY A 231 11.16 -16.85 20.90
N SER A 232 11.52 -18.12 20.96
CA SER A 232 11.34 -19.09 19.89
C SER A 232 10.02 -19.86 19.96
N SER A 233 9.37 -19.86 21.13
CA SER A 233 8.11 -20.56 21.40
C SER A 233 6.98 -19.59 21.75
N VAL A 234 5.77 -19.97 21.34
CA VAL A 234 4.54 -19.23 21.65
C VAL A 234 4.07 -19.57 23.05
N ILE A 235 3.88 -18.55 23.89
CA ILE A 235 3.29 -18.72 25.24
C ILE A 235 1.82 -18.30 25.29
N GLU A 236 1.43 -17.34 24.46
CA GLU A 236 0.07 -16.81 24.45
C GLU A 236 -0.31 -16.34 23.05
N GLN A 237 -1.58 -16.44 22.69
CA GLN A 237 -2.12 -15.94 21.43
C GLN A 237 -3.41 -15.15 21.63
N TYR A 238 -3.65 -14.20 20.76
CA TYR A 238 -4.94 -13.51 20.66
C TYR A 238 -5.24 -13.23 19.16
N PRO A 239 -6.45 -13.52 18.67
CA PRO A 239 -7.59 -14.13 19.37
C PRO A 239 -7.29 -15.53 19.92
N LEU A 240 -8.10 -15.94 20.89
CA LEU A 240 -7.94 -17.26 21.51
C LEU A 240 -8.17 -18.40 20.52
N ALA A 241 -7.66 -19.58 20.84
CA ALA A 241 -7.97 -20.78 20.10
C ALA A 241 -9.48 -20.98 19.94
N LYS A 242 -9.92 -21.51 18.80
CA LYS A 242 -11.32 -21.68 18.37
C LYS A 242 -12.06 -20.38 18.02
N SER A 243 -11.41 -19.21 18.10
CA SER A 243 -11.99 -17.97 17.56
C SER A 243 -12.10 -18.03 16.04
N LYS A 244 -13.19 -17.52 15.49
CA LYS A 244 -13.31 -17.27 14.06
C LYS A 244 -12.60 -15.99 13.71
N VAL A 245 -11.73 -16.04 12.70
CA VAL A 245 -11.02 -14.91 12.12
C VAL A 245 -11.17 -14.91 10.62
N THR A 246 -11.10 -13.76 10.03
CA THR A 246 -11.22 -13.54 8.57
C THR A 246 -9.87 -13.15 7.99
N SER A 247 -9.65 -13.41 6.72
CA SER A 247 -8.46 -12.94 6.00
C SER A 247 -8.16 -11.47 6.31
N GLY A 248 -6.90 -11.17 6.64
CA GLY A 248 -6.42 -9.86 7.04
C GLY A 248 -6.60 -9.48 8.52
N ASP A 249 -7.30 -10.29 9.32
CA ASP A 249 -7.37 -10.04 10.76
C ASP A 249 -5.99 -10.18 11.41
N LYS A 250 -5.74 -9.35 12.44
CA LYS A 250 -4.49 -9.43 13.21
C LYS A 250 -4.57 -10.55 14.24
N VAL A 251 -3.51 -11.35 14.26
CA VAL A 251 -3.26 -12.36 15.29
C VAL A 251 -1.99 -11.98 16.04
N PHE A 252 -2.12 -11.81 17.34
CA PHE A 252 -1.01 -11.50 18.23
C PHE A 252 -0.45 -12.79 18.80
N ILE A 253 0.85 -12.96 18.71
CA ILE A 253 1.61 -14.12 19.19
C ILE A 253 2.63 -13.62 20.20
N LYS A 254 2.42 -13.94 21.48
CA LYS A 254 3.36 -13.63 22.53
C LYS A 254 4.36 -14.77 22.73
N THR A 255 5.62 -14.44 22.89
CA THR A 255 6.72 -15.37 23.10
C THR A 255 7.28 -15.26 24.50
N GLU A 256 8.07 -16.24 24.91
CA GLU A 256 8.77 -16.25 26.21
C GLU A 256 9.86 -15.16 26.37
N GLY A 257 10.26 -14.52 25.27
CA GLY A 257 11.28 -13.47 25.31
C GLY A 257 10.75 -12.16 25.90
N LYS A 258 11.64 -11.44 26.61
CA LYS A 258 11.29 -10.19 27.29
C LYS A 258 11.53 -8.93 26.46
N ASP A 259 12.34 -9.02 25.40
CA ASP A 259 12.64 -7.88 24.56
C ASP A 259 11.48 -7.63 23.59
N ILE A 260 10.79 -6.52 23.80
CA ILE A 260 9.63 -6.14 23.01
C ILE A 260 10.00 -4.94 22.16
N THR A 261 9.92 -5.11 20.85
CA THR A 261 10.02 -3.99 19.90
C THR A 261 8.61 -3.50 19.58
N LEU A 262 8.35 -2.22 19.86
CA LEU A 262 7.07 -1.62 19.55
C LEU A 262 6.90 -1.49 18.03
N PRO A 263 5.88 -2.11 17.43
CA PRO A 263 5.63 -1.97 16.01
C PRO A 263 5.04 -0.58 15.69
N ASN A 264 5.00 -0.23 14.42
CA ASN A 264 4.25 0.94 13.99
C ASN A 264 2.74 0.71 14.19
N LEU A 265 2.16 1.42 15.17
CA LEU A 265 0.75 1.29 15.52
C LEU A 265 -0.17 2.20 14.70
N ILE A 266 0.37 3.05 13.80
CA ILE A 266 -0.45 3.94 12.96
C ILE A 266 -1.40 3.09 12.10
N GLY A 267 -2.66 3.49 12.08
CA GLY A 267 -3.71 2.76 11.37
C GLY A 267 -4.33 1.59 12.16
N TRP A 268 -3.79 1.21 13.31
CA TRP A 268 -4.42 0.19 14.14
C TRP A 268 -5.68 0.71 14.84
N SER A 269 -6.67 -0.13 15.01
CA SER A 269 -7.85 0.20 15.78
C SER A 269 -7.51 0.31 17.28
N LYS A 270 -8.31 1.08 18.02
CA LYS A 270 -8.18 1.18 19.48
C LYS A 270 -8.11 -0.20 20.17
N LYS A 271 -8.96 -1.13 19.73
CA LYS A 271 -8.99 -2.50 20.27
C LYS A 271 -7.69 -3.27 20.03
N GLU A 272 -7.14 -3.17 18.81
CA GLU A 272 -5.87 -3.83 18.48
C GLU A 272 -4.71 -3.30 19.32
N VAL A 273 -4.64 -1.98 19.49
CA VAL A 273 -3.60 -1.33 20.30
C VAL A 273 -3.72 -1.70 21.77
N GLN A 274 -4.93 -1.69 22.32
CA GLN A 274 -5.18 -2.12 23.71
C GLN A 274 -4.81 -3.59 23.93
N THR A 275 -5.16 -4.45 22.97
CA THR A 275 -4.81 -5.88 23.02
C THR A 275 -3.29 -6.07 22.99
N TYR A 276 -2.60 -5.39 22.06
CA TYR A 276 -1.15 -5.44 21.97
C TYR A 276 -0.49 -4.98 23.30
N ALA A 277 -0.90 -3.82 23.81
CA ALA A 277 -0.36 -3.26 25.04
C ALA A 277 -0.57 -4.18 26.24
N SER A 278 -1.76 -4.79 26.35
CA SER A 278 -2.07 -5.77 27.40
C SER A 278 -1.16 -7.00 27.33
N LEU A 279 -0.99 -7.58 26.14
CA LEU A 279 -0.12 -8.75 25.93
C LEU A 279 1.36 -8.42 26.14
N ALA A 280 1.78 -7.23 25.73
CA ALA A 280 3.14 -6.74 25.87
C ALA A 280 3.47 -6.26 27.30
N GLY A 281 2.47 -6.07 28.16
CA GLY A 281 2.66 -5.49 29.50
C GLY A 281 3.06 -4.01 29.47
N ILE A 282 2.63 -3.27 28.43
CA ILE A 282 2.96 -1.86 28.24
C ILE A 282 1.80 -1.00 28.75
N GLN A 283 2.11 0.04 29.52
CA GLN A 283 1.12 1.05 29.87
C GLN A 283 0.88 1.98 28.68
N LEU A 284 -0.38 2.22 28.40
CA LEU A 284 -0.82 2.98 27.24
C LEU A 284 -1.81 4.06 27.65
N THR A 285 -1.54 5.28 27.24
CA THR A 285 -2.52 6.38 27.29
C THR A 285 -3.08 6.62 25.89
N ILE A 286 -4.40 6.57 25.76
CA ILE A 286 -5.07 6.82 24.47
C ILE A 286 -5.84 8.13 24.60
N ASP A 287 -5.52 9.08 23.73
CA ASP A 287 -6.31 10.28 23.51
C ASP A 287 -7.31 10.02 22.38
N GLY A 288 -8.59 10.16 22.65
CA GLY A 288 -9.69 9.86 21.71
C GLY A 288 -10.58 8.69 22.12
N THR A 289 -11.84 8.75 21.68
CA THR A 289 -12.89 7.78 22.09
C THR A 289 -13.04 6.61 21.16
N SER A 290 -12.76 6.80 19.85
CA SER A 290 -12.94 5.77 18.81
C SER A 290 -12.05 6.06 17.61
N GLY A 291 -11.91 5.08 16.70
CA GLY A 291 -11.19 5.23 15.45
C GLY A 291 -9.89 4.45 15.39
N HIS A 292 -8.94 4.95 14.60
CA HIS A 292 -7.62 4.36 14.37
C HIS A 292 -6.53 5.32 14.83
N VAL A 293 -5.39 4.76 15.21
CA VAL A 293 -4.21 5.54 15.62
C VAL A 293 -3.72 6.39 14.45
N THR A 294 -3.61 7.69 14.68
CA THR A 294 -3.12 8.65 13.67
C THR A 294 -1.70 9.15 13.98
N CYS A 295 -1.33 9.14 15.27
CA CYS A 295 -0.03 9.60 15.73
C CYS A 295 0.42 8.80 16.96
N LEU A 296 1.72 8.66 17.17
CA LEU A 296 2.33 8.09 18.36
C LEU A 296 3.21 9.15 19.01
N LEU A 297 3.00 9.35 20.31
CA LEU A 297 3.86 10.17 21.16
C LEU A 297 4.63 9.24 22.09
N TYR A 298 5.95 9.26 22.01
CA TYR A 298 6.82 8.53 22.92
C TYR A 298 7.22 9.47 24.06
N THR A 299 6.80 9.17 25.28
CA THR A 299 7.32 9.84 26.46
C THR A 299 8.51 9.04 26.97
N SER A 300 9.70 9.58 26.83
CA SER A 300 10.87 9.03 27.53
C SER A 300 10.72 9.29 29.04
N PRO A 301 10.95 8.31 29.92
CA PRO A 301 10.97 8.61 31.34
C PRO A 301 12.01 9.69 31.62
N SER A 302 11.60 10.74 32.33
CA SER A 302 12.50 11.81 32.75
C SER A 302 13.68 11.24 33.52
N PRO A 303 14.89 11.80 33.42
CA PRO A 303 16.02 11.39 34.28
C PRO A 303 15.73 11.43 35.79
N ARG A 304 14.66 12.14 36.20
CA ARG A 304 14.21 12.22 37.58
C ARG A 304 13.40 11.00 38.04
N ASP A 305 12.93 10.16 37.13
CA ASP A 305 12.12 8.98 37.47
C ASP A 305 12.97 7.71 37.62
N ARG A 306 14.31 7.86 37.68
CA ARG A 306 15.29 6.78 37.87
C ARG A 306 15.98 6.81 39.22
N GLN A 307 15.30 7.27 40.27
CA GLN A 307 15.80 7.15 41.63
C GLN A 307 15.03 6.10 42.43
#